data_2304facfff8525ff274bc64d41337d08
#
_entry.id   2304facfff8525ff274bc64d41337d08
#
_cell.length_a   1.000
_cell.length_b   1.000
_cell.length_c   1.000
_cell.angle_alpha   90.00
_cell.angle_beta   90.00
_cell.angle_gamma   90.00
#
_symmetry.space_group_name_H-M   'P 1'
#
loop_
_entity.id
_entity.type
_entity.pdbx_description
1 polymer ?
#
loop_
_entity_poly.entity_id
_entity_poly.type
_entity_poly.pdbx_seq_one_letter_code
_entity_poly.pdbx_strand_id
1 'polypeptide(L)'
;MVLCGMFAALVAIGAFIQIPVPYMDYFTLQFFFVLLAGLILGADKGAISVGCYVLLGLVGVPIFAAGGGIGYIFRPSFGYLVGFIVSAYVTGKVCEKLKASYKNYLLACLAGFVVTYAIGIVYKFIILNFYAHTPATLGVIFLSCFPLDMPGDFVLCLLAAGDRKSVV
;
A
#
# COMPACT_ATOMS: atom_id res chain seq x y z
N MET A 1 20.89 1.97 3.81
CA MET A 1 20.68 0.61 3.25
C MET A 1 20.00 -0.32 4.26
N VAL A 2 20.54 -0.53 5.47
CA VAL A 2 19.94 -1.43 6.49
C VAL A 2 18.48 -1.10 6.81
N LEU A 3 18.16 0.18 7.05
CA LEU A 3 16.79 0.62 7.33
C LEU A 3 15.83 0.33 6.16
N CYS A 4 16.26 0.46 4.90
CA CYS A 4 15.41 0.13 3.76
C CYS A 4 15.07 -1.37 3.71
N GLY A 5 16.07 -2.24 3.99
CA GLY A 5 15.83 -3.68 4.08
C GLY A 5 14.90 -4.05 5.24
N MET A 6 15.04 -3.38 6.39
CA MET A 6 14.17 -3.59 7.54
C MET A 6 12.72 -3.21 7.23
N PHE A 7 12.48 -2.06 6.57
CA PHE A 7 11.13 -1.68 6.17
C PHE A 7 10.56 -2.57 5.07
N ALA A 8 11.38 -3.05 4.13
CA ALA A 8 10.93 -4.06 3.16
C ALA A 8 10.45 -5.34 3.86
N ALA A 9 11.18 -5.79 4.90
CA ALA A 9 10.77 -6.93 5.73
C ALA A 9 9.49 -6.64 6.54
N LEU A 10 9.33 -5.44 7.09
CA LEU A 10 8.11 -5.04 7.81
C LEU A 10 6.88 -5.02 6.90
N VAL A 11 7.03 -4.54 5.65
CA VAL A 11 5.95 -4.59 4.65
C VAL A 11 5.59 -6.05 4.33
N ALA A 12 6.58 -6.95 4.20
CA ALA A 12 6.34 -8.38 4.01
C ALA A 12 5.63 -9.01 5.21
N ILE A 13 6.04 -8.69 6.44
CA ILE A 13 5.34 -9.14 7.66
C ILE A 13 3.90 -8.65 7.67
N GLY A 14 3.67 -7.40 7.28
CA GLY A 14 2.32 -6.84 7.14
C GLY A 14 1.44 -7.59 6.14
N ALA A 15 2.02 -8.20 5.10
CA ALA A 15 1.30 -9.03 4.16
C ALA A 15 0.76 -10.33 4.76
N PHE A 16 1.45 -10.88 5.75
CA PHE A 16 1.02 -12.10 6.45
C PHE A 16 -0.02 -11.82 7.54
N ILE A 17 -0.12 -10.57 8.01
CA ILE A 17 -1.20 -10.15 8.91
C ILE A 17 -2.39 -9.76 8.04
N GLN A 18 -3.22 -10.76 7.73
CA GLN A 18 -4.31 -10.62 6.77
C GLN A 18 -5.64 -11.05 7.38
N ILE A 19 -6.69 -10.28 7.08
CA ILE A 19 -8.07 -10.60 7.43
C ILE A 19 -8.77 -10.99 6.13
N PRO A 20 -9.30 -12.23 6.01
CA PRO A 20 -10.05 -12.63 4.83
C PRO A 20 -11.35 -11.83 4.75
N VAL A 21 -11.58 -11.17 3.62
CA VAL A 21 -12.80 -10.43 3.35
C VAL A 21 -13.62 -11.19 2.31
N PRO A 22 -14.91 -11.52 2.59
CA PRO A 22 -15.76 -12.18 1.61
C PRO A 22 -15.83 -11.39 0.30
N TYR A 23 -15.69 -12.05 -0.82
CA TYR A 23 -15.71 -11.48 -2.18
C TYR A 23 -14.56 -10.56 -2.55
N MET A 24 -13.50 -10.48 -1.73
CA MET A 24 -12.33 -9.62 -1.97
C MET A 24 -11.02 -10.35 -1.66
N ASP A 25 -9.93 -9.74 -2.13
CA ASP A 25 -8.59 -10.06 -1.67
C ASP A 25 -8.48 -9.73 -0.16
N TYR A 26 -7.38 -10.06 0.47
CA TYR A 26 -7.19 -9.90 1.91
C TYR A 26 -6.99 -8.43 2.30
N PHE A 27 -7.66 -7.95 3.34
CA PHE A 27 -7.23 -6.77 4.08
C PHE A 27 -5.92 -7.09 4.80
N THR A 28 -4.89 -6.27 4.62
CA THR A 28 -3.55 -6.54 5.16
C THR A 28 -3.00 -5.34 5.92
N LEU A 29 -2.09 -5.59 6.86
CA LEU A 29 -1.40 -4.53 7.58
C LEU A 29 -0.24 -3.90 6.78
N GLN A 30 -0.06 -4.30 5.52
CA GLN A 30 1.00 -3.79 4.65
C GLN A 30 0.98 -2.27 4.50
N PHE A 31 -0.20 -1.71 4.28
CA PHE A 31 -0.37 -0.28 4.03
C PHE A 31 0.16 0.58 5.18
N PHE A 32 -0.01 0.12 6.44
CA PHE A 32 0.57 0.78 7.61
C PHE A 32 2.09 0.92 7.52
N PHE A 33 2.79 -0.19 7.21
CA PHE A 33 4.25 -0.17 7.08
C PHE A 33 4.73 0.60 5.85
N VAL A 34 3.95 0.64 4.78
CA VAL A 34 4.21 1.48 3.60
C VAL A 34 4.17 2.97 3.96
N LEU A 35 3.16 3.40 4.72
CA LEU A 35 3.07 4.77 5.20
C LEU A 35 4.22 5.12 6.14
N LEU A 36 4.56 4.23 7.08
CA LEU A 36 5.70 4.42 7.97
C LEU A 36 7.02 4.49 7.21
N ALA A 37 7.21 3.68 6.16
CA ALA A 37 8.39 3.78 5.30
C ALA A 37 8.52 5.18 4.68
N GLY A 38 7.43 5.73 4.13
CA GLY A 38 7.41 7.11 3.61
C GLY A 38 7.68 8.16 4.69
N LEU A 39 7.00 8.07 5.83
CA LEU A 39 7.12 9.02 6.94
C LEU A 39 8.51 9.03 7.59
N ILE A 40 9.14 7.86 7.76
CA ILE A 40 10.38 7.68 8.53
C ILE A 40 11.62 7.77 7.64
N LEU A 41 11.60 7.10 6.47
CA LEU A 41 12.74 7.06 5.57
C LEU A 41 12.77 8.26 4.60
N GLY A 42 11.65 8.96 4.44
CA GLY A 42 11.46 9.99 3.42
C GLY A 42 11.07 9.41 2.05
N ALA A 43 10.89 10.28 1.07
CA ALA A 43 10.32 9.92 -0.23
C ALA A 43 11.10 8.83 -0.98
N ASP A 44 12.37 9.11 -1.26
CA ASP A 44 13.18 8.24 -2.12
C ASP A 44 13.48 6.89 -1.46
N LYS A 45 13.93 6.90 -0.21
CA LYS A 45 14.27 5.67 0.52
C LYS A 45 13.04 4.83 0.86
N GLY A 46 11.91 5.48 1.18
CA GLY A 46 10.64 4.80 1.39
C GLY A 46 10.17 4.07 0.14
N ALA A 47 10.16 4.75 -1.01
CA ALA A 47 9.81 4.15 -2.29
C ALA A 47 10.76 3.02 -2.70
N ILE A 48 12.08 3.19 -2.52
CA ILE A 48 13.08 2.14 -2.78
C ILE A 48 12.81 0.92 -1.88
N SER A 49 12.53 1.12 -0.61
CA SER A 49 12.26 0.03 0.34
C SER A 49 11.05 -0.80 -0.09
N VAL A 50 9.93 -0.14 -0.41
CA VAL A 50 8.71 -0.82 -0.90
C VAL A 50 8.94 -1.43 -2.28
N GLY A 51 9.69 -0.76 -3.15
CA GLY A 51 10.09 -1.28 -4.46
C GLY A 51 10.91 -2.57 -4.35
N CYS A 52 11.88 -2.62 -3.43
CA CYS A 52 12.65 -3.84 -3.15
C CYS A 52 11.74 -5.00 -2.69
N TYR A 53 10.77 -4.73 -1.81
CA TYR A 53 9.78 -5.72 -1.39
C TYR A 53 9.00 -6.26 -2.61
N VAL A 54 8.48 -5.39 -3.47
CA VAL A 54 7.73 -5.80 -4.67
C VAL A 54 8.61 -6.60 -5.63
N LEU A 55 9.85 -6.18 -5.86
CA LEU A 55 10.80 -6.89 -6.73
C LEU A 55 11.11 -8.29 -6.19
N LEU A 56 11.38 -8.44 -4.89
CA LEU A 56 11.63 -9.74 -4.26
C LEU A 56 10.42 -10.68 -4.41
N GLY A 57 9.21 -10.17 -4.22
CA GLY A 57 8.00 -10.94 -4.42
C GLY A 57 7.81 -11.38 -5.89
N LEU A 58 8.15 -10.54 -6.87
CA LEU A 58 8.07 -10.87 -8.29
C LEU A 58 9.12 -11.88 -8.73
N VAL A 59 10.31 -11.88 -8.15
CA VAL A 59 11.36 -12.89 -8.41
C VAL A 59 10.95 -14.28 -7.92
N GLY A 60 9.89 -14.37 -7.10
CA GLY A 60 9.32 -15.64 -6.67
C GLY A 60 9.38 -15.90 -5.16
N VAL A 61 9.90 -14.95 -4.36
CA VAL A 61 9.83 -15.08 -2.91
C VAL A 61 8.35 -14.95 -2.48
N PRO A 62 7.77 -15.89 -1.72
CA PRO A 62 6.34 -15.89 -1.38
C PRO A 62 6.04 -14.92 -0.24
N ILE A 63 6.25 -13.62 -0.48
CA ILE A 63 6.08 -12.54 0.50
C ILE A 63 4.86 -11.65 0.25
N PHE A 64 4.12 -11.87 -0.83
CA PHE A 64 2.83 -11.22 -1.05
C PHE A 64 1.72 -11.94 -0.29
N ALA A 65 0.60 -11.27 -0.06
CA ALA A 65 -0.53 -11.81 0.67
C ALA A 65 -1.07 -13.16 0.11
N ALA A 66 -0.90 -13.41 -1.18
CA ALA A 66 -1.32 -14.63 -1.85
C ALA A 66 -0.17 -15.33 -2.60
N GLY A 67 1.04 -15.30 -2.05
CA GLY A 67 2.21 -15.99 -2.59
C GLY A 67 3.27 -15.06 -3.18
N GLY A 68 3.76 -15.38 -4.39
CA GLY A 68 4.78 -14.61 -5.10
C GLY A 68 4.96 -15.09 -6.53
N GLY A 69 5.90 -14.47 -7.25
CA GLY A 69 6.25 -14.79 -8.62
C GLY A 69 5.68 -13.82 -9.64
N ILE A 70 6.24 -13.89 -10.87
CA ILE A 70 5.89 -12.98 -11.96
C ILE A 70 4.40 -13.04 -12.34
N GLY A 71 3.75 -14.20 -12.16
CA GLY A 71 2.33 -14.38 -12.41
C GLY A 71 1.42 -13.52 -11.53
N TYR A 72 1.94 -12.97 -10.43
CA TYR A 72 1.19 -12.09 -9.54
C TYR A 72 0.77 -10.77 -10.24
N ILE A 73 1.47 -10.36 -11.29
CA ILE A 73 1.12 -9.19 -12.12
C ILE A 73 -0.30 -9.32 -12.68
N PHE A 74 -0.75 -10.52 -13.03
CA PHE A 74 -2.09 -10.73 -13.58
C PHE A 74 -3.21 -10.75 -12.52
N ARG A 75 -2.88 -10.58 -11.25
CA ARG A 75 -3.89 -10.46 -10.20
C ARG A 75 -4.41 -9.03 -10.10
N PRO A 76 -5.73 -8.86 -9.88
CA PRO A 76 -6.34 -7.53 -9.69
C PRO A 76 -5.72 -6.74 -8.53
N SER A 77 -5.22 -7.43 -7.49
CA SER A 77 -4.58 -6.84 -6.31
C SER A 77 -3.17 -6.29 -6.58
N PHE A 78 -2.51 -6.67 -7.66
CA PHE A 78 -1.14 -6.19 -7.96
C PHE A 78 -1.07 -4.66 -8.12
N GLY A 79 -2.14 -4.03 -8.60
CA GLY A 79 -2.22 -2.58 -8.71
C GLY A 79 -2.00 -1.85 -7.39
N TYR A 80 -2.44 -2.44 -6.28
CA TYR A 80 -2.20 -1.87 -4.95
C TYR A 80 -0.73 -1.94 -4.55
N LEU A 81 0.00 -3.01 -4.93
CA LEU A 81 1.44 -3.11 -4.70
C LEU A 81 2.22 -2.03 -5.46
N VAL A 82 1.83 -1.74 -6.70
CA VAL A 82 2.38 -0.60 -7.46
C VAL A 82 2.01 0.72 -6.77
N GLY A 83 0.75 0.84 -6.34
CA GLY A 83 0.25 1.96 -5.57
C GLY A 83 1.05 2.22 -4.29
N PHE A 84 1.48 1.17 -3.58
CA PHE A 84 2.29 1.26 -2.37
C PHE A 84 3.65 1.92 -2.60
N ILE A 85 4.33 1.64 -3.73
CA ILE A 85 5.60 2.29 -4.07
C ILE A 85 5.40 3.80 -4.22
N VAL A 86 4.37 4.18 -5.01
CA VAL A 86 4.06 5.59 -5.25
C VAL A 86 3.54 6.28 -3.98
N SER A 87 2.75 5.56 -3.17
CA SER A 87 2.24 6.03 -1.88
C SER A 87 3.36 6.34 -0.90
N ALA A 88 4.34 5.46 -0.75
CA ALA A 88 5.51 5.71 0.11
C ALA A 88 6.28 6.96 -0.34
N TYR A 89 6.46 7.12 -1.66
CA TYR A 89 7.09 8.33 -2.21
C TYR A 89 6.31 9.60 -1.90
N VAL A 90 5.00 9.60 -2.20
CA VAL A 90 4.14 10.78 -2.01
C VAL A 90 4.03 11.14 -0.53
N THR A 91 3.80 10.15 0.34
CA THR A 91 3.76 10.35 1.79
C THR A 91 5.05 10.98 2.30
N GLY A 92 6.21 10.44 1.90
CA GLY A 92 7.52 11.00 2.24
C GLY A 92 7.69 12.41 1.73
N LYS A 93 7.33 12.67 0.45
CA LYS A 93 7.48 13.99 -0.18
C LYS A 93 6.60 15.07 0.45
N VAL A 94 5.38 14.72 0.83
CA VAL A 94 4.49 15.64 1.56
C VAL A 94 5.03 15.90 2.95
N CYS A 95 5.51 14.86 3.65
CA CYS A 95 6.10 14.97 4.98
C CYS A 95 7.36 15.86 4.99
N GLU A 96 8.23 15.74 3.99
CA GLU A 96 9.45 16.58 3.85
C GLU A 96 9.15 18.06 3.65
N LYS A 97 8.03 18.39 3.01
CA LYS A 97 7.63 19.77 2.72
C LYS A 97 6.89 20.46 3.86
N LEU A 98 6.32 19.72 4.77
CA LEU A 98 5.46 20.25 5.82
C LEU A 98 6.18 20.25 7.18
N LYS A 99 5.80 21.19 8.05
CA LYS A 99 6.32 21.22 9.42
C LYS A 99 5.88 20.00 10.22
N ALA A 100 6.71 19.55 11.15
CA ALA A 100 6.40 18.43 12.05
C ALA A 100 5.14 18.73 12.87
N SER A 101 4.04 18.06 12.55
CA SER A 101 2.76 18.17 13.25
C SER A 101 1.91 16.95 12.92
N TYR A 102 1.10 16.48 13.87
CA TYR A 102 0.17 15.39 13.65
C TYR A 102 -0.74 15.61 12.44
N LYS A 103 -1.29 16.81 12.29
CA LYS A 103 -2.16 17.16 11.14
C LYS A 103 -1.43 17.02 9.80
N ASN A 104 -0.17 17.41 9.75
CA ASN A 104 0.64 17.33 8.55
C ASN A 104 1.06 15.90 8.21
N TYR A 105 1.35 15.08 9.24
CA TYR A 105 1.60 13.64 9.05
C TYR A 105 0.35 12.92 8.57
N LEU A 106 -0.82 13.26 9.15
CA LEU A 106 -2.09 12.72 8.68
C LEU A 106 -2.39 13.12 7.23
N LEU A 107 -2.15 14.38 6.86
CA LEU A 107 -2.30 14.84 5.48
C LEU A 107 -1.38 14.07 4.51
N ALA A 108 -0.14 13.80 4.91
CA ALA A 108 0.79 12.99 4.13
C ALA A 108 0.28 11.54 3.96
N CYS A 109 -0.23 10.92 5.02
CA CYS A 109 -0.82 9.58 4.96
C CYS A 109 -2.07 9.55 4.06
N LEU A 110 -2.95 10.55 4.17
CA LEU A 110 -4.13 10.65 3.32
C LEU A 110 -3.78 10.86 1.84
N ALA A 111 -2.74 11.60 1.53
CA ALA A 111 -2.24 11.72 0.16
C ALA A 111 -1.77 10.35 -0.37
N GLY A 112 -1.02 9.59 0.42
CA GLY A 112 -0.62 8.22 0.11
C GLY A 112 -1.82 7.29 -0.08
N PHE A 113 -2.83 7.38 0.78
CA PHE A 113 -4.08 6.64 0.69
C PHE A 113 -4.79 6.88 -0.64
N VAL A 114 -5.04 8.14 -1.00
CA VAL A 114 -5.70 8.49 -2.27
C VAL A 114 -4.93 7.93 -3.47
N VAL A 115 -3.61 8.04 -3.47
CA VAL A 115 -2.76 7.54 -4.56
C VAL A 115 -2.83 6.01 -4.66
N THR A 116 -2.79 5.30 -3.54
CA THR A 116 -2.89 3.83 -3.52
C THR A 116 -4.20 3.36 -4.14
N TYR A 117 -5.32 3.94 -3.72
CA TYR A 117 -6.63 3.55 -4.24
C TYR A 117 -6.83 3.99 -5.69
N ALA A 118 -6.34 5.16 -6.10
CA ALA A 118 -6.41 5.60 -7.49
C ALA A 118 -5.72 4.61 -8.43
N ILE A 119 -4.48 4.21 -8.11
CA ILE A 119 -3.71 3.24 -8.91
C ILE A 119 -4.33 1.84 -8.81
N GLY A 120 -4.67 1.39 -7.62
CA GLY A 120 -5.23 0.06 -7.37
C GLY A 120 -6.55 -0.16 -8.11
N ILE A 121 -7.50 0.78 -8.02
CA ILE A 121 -8.81 0.69 -8.67
C ILE A 121 -8.68 0.70 -10.19
N VAL A 122 -7.84 1.60 -10.75
CA VAL A 122 -7.60 1.66 -12.20
C VAL A 122 -6.99 0.35 -12.69
N TYR A 123 -5.98 -0.17 -12.00
CA TYR A 123 -5.35 -1.44 -12.35
C TYR A 123 -6.34 -2.60 -12.26
N LYS A 124 -7.11 -2.69 -11.17
CA LYS A 124 -8.14 -3.71 -10.96
C LYS A 124 -9.19 -3.66 -12.07
N PHE A 125 -9.62 -2.46 -12.49
CA PHE A 125 -10.52 -2.28 -13.62
C PHE A 125 -9.94 -2.84 -14.91
N ILE A 126 -8.68 -2.55 -15.23
CA ILE A 126 -8.01 -3.04 -16.43
C ILE A 126 -7.94 -4.57 -16.41
N ILE A 127 -7.47 -5.17 -15.32
CA ILE A 127 -7.31 -6.63 -15.22
C ILE A 127 -8.66 -7.35 -15.32
N LEU A 128 -9.68 -6.88 -14.62
CA LEU A 128 -11.00 -7.54 -14.63
C LEU A 128 -11.68 -7.47 -16.01
N ASN A 129 -11.61 -6.33 -16.69
CA ASN A 129 -12.33 -6.15 -17.95
C ASN A 129 -11.56 -6.69 -19.17
N PHE A 130 -10.21 -6.60 -19.18
CA PHE A 130 -9.42 -6.95 -20.37
C PHE A 130 -8.73 -8.31 -20.27
N TYR A 131 -8.39 -8.77 -19.06
CA TYR A 131 -7.67 -10.03 -18.87
C TYR A 131 -8.54 -11.15 -18.31
N ALA A 132 -9.26 -10.89 -17.21
CA ALA A 132 -10.08 -11.91 -16.54
C ALA A 132 -11.45 -12.12 -17.22
N HIS A 133 -11.82 -11.28 -18.18
CA HIS A 133 -13.12 -11.33 -18.88
C HIS A 133 -14.33 -11.37 -17.94
N THR A 134 -14.21 -10.80 -16.74
CA THR A 134 -15.27 -10.62 -15.74
C THR A 134 -15.64 -9.15 -15.69
N PRO A 135 -16.52 -8.67 -16.59
CA PRO A 135 -16.78 -7.24 -16.73
C PRO A 135 -17.33 -6.65 -15.43
N ALA A 136 -16.60 -5.67 -14.90
CA ALA A 136 -16.96 -4.94 -13.70
C ALA A 136 -16.93 -3.43 -13.96
N THR A 137 -17.98 -2.71 -13.55
CA THR A 137 -18.00 -1.26 -13.64
C THR A 137 -17.10 -0.64 -12.54
N LEU A 138 -16.56 0.54 -12.81
CA LEU A 138 -15.77 1.28 -11.80
C LEU A 138 -16.52 1.44 -10.48
N GLY A 139 -17.85 1.66 -10.54
CA GLY A 139 -18.68 1.78 -9.34
C GLY A 139 -18.73 0.49 -8.50
N VAL A 140 -18.81 -0.68 -9.14
CA VAL A 140 -18.79 -1.98 -8.45
C VAL A 140 -17.42 -2.22 -7.83
N ILE A 141 -16.33 -1.90 -8.54
CA ILE A 141 -14.97 -2.05 -8.02
C ILE A 141 -14.75 -1.13 -6.82
N PHE A 142 -15.16 0.14 -6.91
CA PHE A 142 -15.09 1.09 -5.81
C PHE A 142 -15.90 0.62 -4.60
N LEU A 143 -17.14 0.20 -4.84
CA LEU A 143 -18.02 -0.31 -3.77
C LEU A 143 -17.44 -1.57 -3.11
N SER A 144 -16.73 -2.40 -3.87
CA SER A 144 -16.07 -3.59 -3.34
C SER A 144 -14.92 -3.26 -2.37
N CYS A 145 -14.25 -2.12 -2.53
CA CYS A 145 -13.19 -1.66 -1.62
C CYS A 145 -13.73 -0.95 -0.37
N PHE A 146 -14.99 -0.51 -0.41
CA PHE A 146 -15.58 0.34 0.64
C PHE A 146 -15.88 -0.38 1.97
N PRO A 147 -16.31 -1.67 2.04
CA PRO A 147 -16.78 -2.23 3.30
C PRO A 147 -15.72 -2.38 4.38
N LEU A 148 -14.49 -2.74 4.01
CA LEU A 148 -13.43 -3.02 4.98
C LEU A 148 -12.09 -2.36 4.64
N ASP A 149 -11.68 -2.36 3.36
CA ASP A 149 -10.35 -1.90 2.96
C ASP A 149 -10.18 -0.40 3.20
N MET A 150 -11.05 0.44 2.64
CA MET A 150 -10.96 1.90 2.80
C MET A 150 -11.10 2.37 4.25
N PRO A 151 -12.10 1.92 5.04
CA PRO A 151 -12.20 2.31 6.45
C PRO A 151 -11.04 1.78 7.28
N GLY A 152 -10.57 0.56 7.01
CA GLY A 152 -9.43 -0.04 7.68
C GLY A 152 -8.14 0.76 7.41
N ASP A 153 -7.83 1.03 6.14
CA ASP A 153 -6.66 1.81 5.75
C ASP A 153 -6.72 3.26 6.22
N PHE A 154 -7.92 3.84 6.34
CA PHE A 154 -8.08 5.15 6.97
C PHE A 154 -7.69 5.13 8.44
N VAL A 155 -8.08 4.10 9.20
CA VAL A 155 -7.63 3.92 10.59
C VAL A 155 -6.11 3.74 10.64
N LEU A 156 -5.51 3.00 9.71
CA LEU A 156 -4.06 2.86 9.60
C LEU A 156 -3.35 4.20 9.34
N CYS A 157 -3.97 5.11 8.58
CA CYS A 157 -3.46 6.48 8.40
C CYS A 157 -3.40 7.25 9.74
N LEU A 158 -4.45 7.14 10.56
CA LEU A 158 -4.48 7.78 11.88
C LEU A 158 -3.41 7.22 12.81
N LEU A 159 -3.23 5.90 12.81
CA LEU A 159 -2.22 5.21 13.62
C LEU A 159 -0.80 5.57 13.17
N ALA A 160 -0.51 5.55 11.86
CA ALA A 160 0.81 5.88 11.33
C ALA A 160 1.20 7.34 11.62
N ALA A 161 0.25 8.28 11.50
CA ALA A 161 0.47 9.67 11.83
C ALA A 161 0.70 9.88 13.34
N GLY A 162 0.02 9.10 14.19
CA GLY A 162 0.20 9.10 15.64
C GLY A 162 1.55 8.53 16.07
N ASP A 163 1.96 7.41 15.51
CA ASP A 163 3.24 6.76 15.77
C ASP A 163 4.41 7.69 15.42
N ARG A 164 4.39 8.29 14.24
CA ARG A 164 5.43 9.25 13.82
C ARG A 164 5.53 10.45 14.76
N LYS A 165 4.40 10.96 15.28
CA LYS A 165 4.40 12.06 16.23
C LYS A 165 5.02 11.67 17.56
N SER A 166 4.89 10.42 18.00
CA SER A 166 5.43 9.96 19.28
C SER A 166 6.96 9.82 19.27
N VAL A 167 7.55 9.69 18.06
CA VAL A 167 8.99 9.50 17.87
C VAL A 167 9.75 10.82 17.63
N VAL A 168 9.03 11.92 17.37
CA VAL A 168 9.59 13.27 17.12
C VAL A 168 9.29 14.19 18.29
#